data_066fc75fdfa2f9f983c428f020692e3f
#
_entry.id   066fc75fdfa2f9f983c428f020692e3f
#
_cell.length_a   1.000
_cell.length_b   1.000
_cell.length_c   1.000
_cell.angle_alpha   90.00
_cell.angle_beta   90.00
_cell.angle_gamma   90.00
#
_symmetry.space_group_name_H-M   'P 1'
#
loop_
_entity.id
_entity.type
_entity.pdbx_description
1 polymer ?
#
loop_
_entity_poly.entity_id
_entity_poly.type
_entity_poly.pdbx_seq_one_letter_code
_entity_poly.pdbx_strand_id
1 'polypeptide(L)'
;MKKTEEKSSRSAEGLYKFFIYFVLILLAVTIIVPVAWVFMASIKQNAEFYGNPWALPAGFYWQNFVNAWNGAKMGEYMLNSVLVTALALVLLLVIALPAAYCLSRFRFKGRKLLNTLFMAGLFINVNYIVVPIFLMLRDGDVWLKNHIGSSFLLNNLFVLAVVYAATALPFTIYLLSGYFATLPHDFEEAAYIDGASYFSTMTRIIFPMAKPSIITIILFNFLSFWNEYIISMTLMSSTNAPRTLPVGLLNLMQAQQSAAQYGTMYAGLVLVMLPTLILYICVQKQLTQGMTVGGLKG
;
A
#
# COMPACT_ATOMS: atom_id res chain seq x y z
N MET A 1 -15.45 52.21 -19.43
CA MET A 1 -15.08 51.51 -18.19
C MET A 1 -15.28 50.00 -18.28
N LYS A 2 -16.43 49.40 -18.66
CA LYS A 2 -16.62 47.93 -18.72
C LYS A 2 -15.59 47.15 -19.56
N LYS A 3 -15.13 47.65 -20.72
CA LYS A 3 -14.13 46.96 -21.57
C LYS A 3 -12.72 46.86 -20.96
N THR A 4 -12.35 47.78 -20.06
CA THR A 4 -11.04 47.83 -19.43
C THR A 4 -11.00 46.85 -18.23
N GLU A 5 -12.10 46.69 -17.51
CA GLU A 5 -12.25 45.73 -16.42
C GLU A 5 -12.26 44.28 -16.92
N GLU A 6 -12.94 43.99 -18.03
CA GLU A 6 -12.95 42.66 -18.67
C GLU A 6 -11.56 42.27 -19.19
N LYS A 7 -10.77 43.21 -19.71
CA LYS A 7 -9.40 42.94 -20.19
C LYS A 7 -8.42 42.70 -19.04
N SER A 8 -8.58 43.41 -17.90
CA SER A 8 -7.80 43.24 -16.69
C SER A 8 -8.10 41.87 -16.03
N SER A 9 -9.38 41.45 -15.97
CA SER A 9 -9.79 40.16 -15.44
C SER A 9 -9.24 38.99 -16.26
N ARG A 10 -9.29 39.04 -17.60
CA ARG A 10 -8.73 38.03 -18.50
C ARG A 10 -7.21 37.95 -18.41
N SER A 11 -6.51 39.06 -18.21
CA SER A 11 -5.04 39.05 -18.03
C SER A 11 -4.64 38.43 -16.70
N ALA A 12 -5.36 38.71 -15.61
CA ALA A 12 -5.14 38.13 -14.29
C ALA A 12 -5.43 36.61 -14.29
N GLU A 13 -6.49 36.20 -14.99
CA GLU A 13 -6.82 34.76 -15.16
C GLU A 13 -5.76 34.02 -15.99
N GLY A 14 -5.21 34.68 -17.03
CA GLY A 14 -4.11 34.14 -17.82
C GLY A 14 -2.84 33.94 -16.99
N LEU A 15 -2.47 34.94 -16.18
CA LEU A 15 -1.29 34.85 -15.30
C LEU A 15 -1.46 33.79 -14.22
N TYR A 16 -2.65 33.67 -13.65
CA TYR A 16 -2.98 32.62 -12.66
C TYR A 16 -2.89 31.21 -13.27
N LYS A 17 -3.45 30.99 -14.45
CA LYS A 17 -3.34 29.71 -15.17
C LYS A 17 -1.89 29.41 -15.52
N PHE A 18 -1.11 30.36 -16.00
CA PHE A 18 0.31 30.21 -16.28
C PHE A 18 1.09 29.76 -15.03
N PHE A 19 0.84 30.41 -13.89
CA PHE A 19 1.48 30.06 -12.63
C PHE A 19 1.14 28.63 -12.19
N ILE A 20 -0.14 28.25 -12.28
CA ILE A 20 -0.58 26.87 -11.96
C ILE A 20 0.13 25.85 -12.86
N TYR A 21 0.12 26.06 -14.19
CA TYR A 21 0.78 25.14 -15.12
C TYR A 21 2.29 25.07 -14.87
N PHE A 22 2.92 26.19 -14.59
CA PHE A 22 4.35 26.23 -14.29
C PHE A 22 4.68 25.37 -13.05
N VAL A 23 3.92 25.56 -11.96
CA VAL A 23 4.10 24.78 -10.73
C VAL A 23 3.85 23.30 -10.97
N LEU A 24 2.77 22.96 -11.68
CA LEU A 24 2.43 21.56 -11.99
C LEU A 24 3.49 20.90 -12.87
N ILE A 25 4.01 21.59 -13.89
CA ILE A 25 5.08 21.09 -14.75
C ILE A 25 6.38 20.90 -13.95
N LEU A 26 6.72 21.87 -13.11
CA LEU A 26 7.90 21.76 -12.25
C LEU A 26 7.81 20.54 -11.33
N LEU A 27 6.67 20.33 -10.67
CA LEU A 27 6.42 19.15 -9.84
C LEU A 27 6.48 17.87 -10.65
N ALA A 28 5.86 17.83 -11.84
CA ALA A 28 5.90 16.67 -12.72
C ALA A 28 7.33 16.32 -13.12
N VAL A 29 8.13 17.30 -13.54
CA VAL A 29 9.53 17.10 -13.91
C VAL A 29 10.35 16.57 -12.72
N THR A 30 10.17 17.14 -11.53
CA THR A 30 10.88 16.72 -10.31
C THR A 30 10.58 15.25 -9.95
N ILE A 31 9.39 14.75 -10.25
CA ILE A 31 9.00 13.35 -9.99
C ILE A 31 9.42 12.43 -11.15
N ILE A 32 9.16 12.83 -12.39
CA ILE A 32 9.37 11.98 -13.56
C ILE A 32 10.87 11.77 -13.85
N VAL A 33 11.69 12.82 -13.72
CA VAL A 33 13.11 12.75 -14.07
C VAL A 33 13.87 11.71 -13.22
N PRO A 34 13.78 11.67 -11.88
CA PRO A 34 14.44 10.64 -11.10
C PRO A 34 13.94 9.22 -11.43
N VAL A 35 12.62 9.05 -11.63
CA VAL A 35 12.04 7.74 -11.99
C VAL A 35 12.56 7.29 -13.35
N ALA A 36 12.51 8.14 -14.36
CA ALA A 36 13.03 7.84 -15.70
C ALA A 36 14.53 7.52 -15.64
N TRP A 37 15.28 8.24 -14.81
CA TRP A 37 16.71 7.98 -14.61
C TRP A 37 16.98 6.60 -14.00
N VAL A 38 16.18 6.16 -13.03
CA VAL A 38 16.28 4.79 -12.47
C VAL A 38 16.06 3.74 -13.55
N PHE A 39 15.03 3.90 -14.39
CA PHE A 39 14.78 3.00 -15.52
C PHE A 39 15.97 3.00 -16.51
N MET A 40 16.49 4.17 -16.84
CA MET A 40 17.67 4.31 -17.70
C MET A 40 18.91 3.66 -17.07
N ALA A 41 19.14 3.86 -15.78
CA ALA A 41 20.25 3.31 -15.04
C ALA A 41 20.20 1.77 -14.95
N SER A 42 19.00 1.18 -14.88
CA SER A 42 18.82 -0.27 -14.79
C SER A 42 19.31 -1.05 -16.03
N ILE A 43 19.43 -0.39 -17.17
CA ILE A 43 19.87 -1.00 -18.45
C ILE A 43 21.31 -0.62 -18.84
N LYS A 44 22.04 0.14 -18.00
CA LYS A 44 23.43 0.52 -18.21
C LYS A 44 24.41 -0.56 -17.75
N GLN A 45 25.57 -0.63 -18.42
CA GLN A 45 26.71 -1.37 -17.88
C GLN A 45 27.39 -0.62 -16.75
N ASN A 46 28.05 -1.34 -15.83
CA ASN A 46 28.74 -0.71 -14.70
C ASN A 46 29.77 0.34 -15.11
N ALA A 47 30.51 0.13 -16.19
CA ALA A 47 31.51 1.06 -16.69
C ALA A 47 30.92 2.44 -17.04
N GLU A 48 29.64 2.50 -17.45
CA GLU A 48 28.98 3.75 -17.83
C GLU A 48 28.69 4.67 -16.62
N PHE A 49 28.67 4.12 -15.39
CA PHE A 49 28.48 4.92 -14.17
C PHE A 49 29.73 5.70 -13.75
N TYR A 50 30.93 5.23 -14.13
CA TYR A 50 32.18 5.88 -13.77
C TYR A 50 32.54 7.09 -14.63
N GLY A 51 31.88 7.23 -15.80
CA GLY A 51 32.01 8.38 -16.69
C GLY A 51 30.95 9.45 -16.34
N ASN A 52 29.93 9.53 -17.17
CA ASN A 52 28.78 10.42 -16.95
C ASN A 52 27.53 9.60 -16.59
N PRO A 53 27.14 9.53 -15.31
CA PRO A 53 25.96 8.76 -14.88
C PRO A 53 24.65 9.22 -15.55
N TRP A 54 24.58 10.47 -16.01
CA TRP A 54 23.41 11.06 -16.68
C TRP A 54 23.40 10.85 -18.20
N ALA A 55 24.47 10.34 -18.79
CA ALA A 55 24.49 10.02 -20.23
C ALA A 55 23.44 8.97 -20.55
N LEU A 56 22.94 8.97 -21.78
CA LEU A 56 22.07 7.91 -22.27
C LEU A 56 22.82 6.57 -22.27
N PRO A 57 22.13 5.42 -22.05
CA PRO A 57 22.75 4.10 -22.11
C PRO A 57 23.36 3.87 -23.51
N ALA A 58 24.56 3.29 -23.57
CA ALA A 58 25.18 2.90 -24.83
C ALA A 58 24.48 1.71 -25.49
N GLY A 59 23.71 0.94 -24.71
CA GLY A 59 22.94 -0.20 -25.18
C GLY A 59 21.97 -0.72 -24.12
N PHE A 60 21.27 -1.77 -24.44
CA PHE A 60 20.29 -2.39 -23.53
C PHE A 60 20.93 -3.60 -22.83
N TYR A 61 21.45 -3.40 -21.62
CA TYR A 61 22.13 -4.45 -20.87
C TYR A 61 21.15 -5.22 -19.96
N TRP A 62 20.45 -6.19 -20.56
CA TRP A 62 19.44 -7.01 -19.86
C TRP A 62 19.99 -7.87 -18.71
N GLN A 63 21.29 -8.16 -18.72
CA GLN A 63 21.94 -9.00 -17.72
C GLN A 63 21.76 -8.46 -16.30
N ASN A 64 21.57 -7.15 -16.10
CA ASN A 64 21.29 -6.56 -14.79
C ASN A 64 20.01 -7.13 -14.18
N PHE A 65 18.95 -7.30 -14.98
CA PHE A 65 17.68 -7.88 -14.51
C PHE A 65 17.82 -9.37 -14.19
N VAL A 66 18.56 -10.12 -15.00
CA VAL A 66 18.85 -11.53 -14.77
C VAL A 66 19.64 -11.70 -13.47
N ASN A 67 20.64 -10.87 -13.24
CA ASN A 67 21.44 -10.87 -12.02
C ASN A 67 20.62 -10.49 -10.79
N ALA A 68 19.75 -9.47 -10.90
CA ALA A 68 18.86 -9.09 -9.81
C ALA A 68 17.85 -10.21 -9.51
N TRP A 69 17.22 -10.79 -10.53
CA TRP A 69 16.18 -11.79 -10.39
C TRP A 69 16.70 -13.10 -9.78
N ASN A 70 17.76 -13.66 -10.36
CA ASN A 70 18.32 -14.96 -9.98
C ASN A 70 19.42 -14.82 -8.92
N GLY A 71 20.42 -13.98 -9.16
CA GLY A 71 21.59 -13.85 -8.29
C GLY A 71 21.26 -13.24 -6.92
N ALA A 72 20.39 -12.24 -6.89
CA ALA A 72 19.93 -11.61 -5.65
C ALA A 72 18.61 -12.20 -5.10
N LYS A 73 18.08 -13.28 -5.69
CA LYS A 73 16.83 -13.95 -5.29
C LYS A 73 15.60 -13.03 -5.29
N MET A 74 15.60 -11.93 -6.09
CA MET A 74 14.48 -11.00 -6.12
C MET A 74 13.19 -11.66 -6.62
N GLY A 75 13.28 -12.72 -7.46
CA GLY A 75 12.12 -13.51 -7.88
C GLY A 75 11.43 -14.25 -6.73
N GLU A 76 12.20 -14.86 -5.82
CA GLU A 76 11.67 -15.51 -4.61
C GLU A 76 11.02 -14.47 -3.68
N TYR A 77 11.69 -13.34 -3.46
CA TYR A 77 11.15 -12.26 -2.61
C TYR A 77 9.89 -11.60 -3.20
N MET A 78 9.80 -11.54 -4.53
CA MET A 78 8.61 -11.08 -5.25
C MET A 78 7.41 -12.00 -4.94
N LEU A 79 7.59 -13.32 -5.06
CA LEU A 79 6.53 -14.29 -4.75
C LEU A 79 6.10 -14.20 -3.29
N ASN A 80 7.05 -14.10 -2.35
CA ASN A 80 6.74 -13.93 -0.93
C ASN A 80 5.94 -12.64 -0.68
N SER A 81 6.33 -11.52 -1.30
CA SER A 81 5.59 -10.26 -1.18
C SER A 81 4.17 -10.35 -1.74
N VAL A 82 3.99 -10.99 -2.90
CA VAL A 82 2.67 -11.22 -3.49
C VAL A 82 1.80 -12.06 -2.54
N LEU A 83 2.34 -13.16 -2.02
CA LEU A 83 1.62 -14.05 -1.11
C LEU A 83 1.24 -13.36 0.20
N VAL A 84 2.18 -12.67 0.86
CA VAL A 84 1.91 -11.95 2.11
C VAL A 84 0.91 -10.83 1.90
N THR A 85 1.09 -10.01 0.86
CA THR A 85 0.19 -8.89 0.57
C THR A 85 -1.22 -9.38 0.25
N ALA A 86 -1.35 -10.40 -0.61
CA ALA A 86 -2.66 -10.96 -0.95
C ALA A 86 -3.36 -11.56 0.28
N LEU A 87 -2.62 -12.34 1.08
CA LEU A 87 -3.16 -12.96 2.29
C LEU A 87 -3.55 -11.91 3.33
N ALA A 88 -2.70 -10.89 3.56
CA ALA A 88 -2.99 -9.80 4.49
C ALA A 88 -4.24 -9.01 4.05
N LEU A 89 -4.40 -8.71 2.75
CA LEU A 89 -5.59 -8.05 2.22
C LEU A 89 -6.85 -8.88 2.42
N VAL A 90 -6.81 -10.18 2.15
CA VAL A 90 -7.96 -11.06 2.37
C VAL A 90 -8.35 -11.10 3.84
N LEU A 91 -7.38 -11.33 4.75
CA LEU A 91 -7.62 -11.34 6.19
C LEU A 91 -8.19 -10.00 6.67
N LEU A 92 -7.60 -8.90 6.23
CA LEU A 92 -8.05 -7.56 6.57
C LEU A 92 -9.50 -7.32 6.14
N LEU A 93 -9.84 -7.61 4.89
CA LEU A 93 -11.18 -7.36 4.36
C LEU A 93 -12.23 -8.25 5.00
N VAL A 94 -11.94 -9.53 5.23
CA VAL A 94 -12.86 -10.47 5.91
C VAL A 94 -13.23 -9.98 7.30
N ILE A 95 -12.31 -9.32 8.01
CA ILE A 95 -12.54 -8.79 9.36
C ILE A 95 -13.10 -7.36 9.29
N ALA A 96 -12.49 -6.49 8.49
CA ALA A 96 -12.80 -5.06 8.51
C ALA A 96 -14.16 -4.72 7.89
N LEU A 97 -14.59 -5.42 6.82
CA LEU A 97 -15.88 -5.15 6.16
C LEU A 97 -17.07 -5.38 7.10
N PRO A 98 -17.23 -6.57 7.73
CA PRO A 98 -18.32 -6.79 8.67
C PRO A 98 -18.21 -5.89 9.92
N ALA A 99 -16.99 -5.69 10.44
CA ALA A 99 -16.77 -4.85 11.61
C ALA A 99 -17.19 -3.40 11.35
N ALA A 100 -16.74 -2.81 10.22
CA ALA A 100 -17.11 -1.45 9.84
C ALA A 100 -18.62 -1.31 9.57
N TYR A 101 -19.24 -2.29 8.93
CA TYR A 101 -20.68 -2.33 8.71
C TYR A 101 -21.44 -2.34 10.04
N CYS A 102 -21.08 -3.24 10.96
CA CYS A 102 -21.72 -3.31 12.28
C CYS A 102 -21.52 -2.02 13.08
N LEU A 103 -20.31 -1.47 13.08
CA LEU A 103 -19.99 -0.24 13.80
C LEU A 103 -20.67 1.01 13.21
N SER A 104 -20.99 1.04 11.93
CA SER A 104 -21.67 2.16 11.28
C SER A 104 -23.20 2.06 11.38
N ARG A 105 -23.76 0.86 11.25
CA ARG A 105 -25.22 0.66 11.08
C ARG A 105 -25.96 0.22 12.33
N PHE A 106 -25.36 -0.62 13.17
CA PHE A 106 -26.04 -1.14 14.35
C PHE A 106 -25.81 -0.31 15.60
N ARG A 107 -26.83 -0.26 16.45
CA ARG A 107 -26.78 0.33 17.80
C ARG A 107 -26.69 -0.80 18.82
N PHE A 108 -25.55 -0.96 19.48
CA PHE A 108 -25.32 -1.96 20.53
C PHE A 108 -24.52 -1.40 21.68
N LYS A 109 -24.60 -2.06 22.83
CA LYS A 109 -23.82 -1.69 24.03
C LYS A 109 -22.32 -1.88 23.73
N GLY A 110 -21.50 -0.86 23.99
CA GLY A 110 -20.06 -0.90 23.73
C GLY A 110 -19.63 -0.34 22.36
N ARG A 111 -20.55 -0.01 21.42
CA ARG A 111 -20.21 0.58 20.11
C ARG A 111 -19.32 1.81 20.23
N LYS A 112 -19.62 2.74 21.17
CA LYS A 112 -18.81 3.94 21.39
C LYS A 112 -17.39 3.59 21.81
N LEU A 113 -17.25 2.64 22.75
CA LEU A 113 -15.94 2.19 23.22
C LEU A 113 -15.11 1.58 22.08
N LEU A 114 -15.70 0.68 21.29
CA LEU A 114 -15.01 0.06 20.13
C LEU A 114 -14.59 1.11 19.11
N ASN A 115 -15.48 2.04 18.75
CA ASN A 115 -15.13 3.14 17.85
C ASN A 115 -13.96 3.98 18.40
N THR A 116 -14.00 4.32 19.68
CA THR A 116 -12.91 5.07 20.33
C THR A 116 -11.60 4.30 20.32
N LEU A 117 -11.61 2.98 20.56
CA LEU A 117 -10.42 2.13 20.52
C LEU A 117 -9.82 2.06 19.10
N PHE A 118 -10.66 1.86 18.06
CA PHE A 118 -10.17 1.89 16.67
C PHE A 118 -9.65 3.27 16.29
N MET A 119 -10.33 4.35 16.69
CA MET A 119 -9.84 5.72 16.46
C MET A 119 -8.51 5.99 17.18
N ALA A 120 -8.36 5.53 18.42
CA ALA A 120 -7.09 5.63 19.15
C ALA A 120 -5.98 4.87 18.46
N GLY A 121 -6.29 3.71 17.86
CA GLY A 121 -5.34 2.92 17.07
C GLY A 121 -4.75 3.67 15.88
N LEU A 122 -5.43 4.66 15.30
CA LEU A 122 -4.90 5.48 14.20
C LEU A 122 -3.69 6.33 14.62
N PHE A 123 -3.60 6.70 15.89
CA PHE A 123 -2.51 7.52 16.43
C PHE A 123 -1.30 6.69 16.83
N ILE A 124 -1.41 5.36 16.83
CA ILE A 124 -0.30 4.47 17.15
C ILE A 124 0.53 4.23 15.88
N ASN A 125 1.72 4.81 15.85
CA ASN A 125 2.65 4.53 14.76
C ASN A 125 3.21 3.12 14.89
N VAL A 126 3.05 2.30 13.84
CA VAL A 126 3.48 0.91 13.79
C VAL A 126 4.97 0.75 14.11
N ASN A 127 5.80 1.70 13.72
CA ASN A 127 7.25 1.67 14.00
C ASN A 127 7.59 1.64 15.49
N TYR A 128 6.72 2.16 16.35
CA TYR A 128 6.93 2.12 17.80
C TYR A 128 6.50 0.80 18.44
N ILE A 129 5.59 0.07 17.80
CA ILE A 129 5.05 -1.18 18.33
C ILE A 129 5.69 -2.44 17.71
N VAL A 130 6.54 -2.29 16.69
CA VAL A 130 7.16 -3.44 16.02
C VAL A 130 8.02 -4.28 16.97
N VAL A 131 8.79 -3.64 17.86
CA VAL A 131 9.60 -4.34 18.86
C VAL A 131 8.73 -5.06 19.89
N PRO A 132 7.73 -4.44 20.52
CA PRO A 132 6.75 -5.14 21.36
C PRO A 132 6.08 -6.33 20.67
N ILE A 133 5.67 -6.20 19.40
CA ILE A 133 5.09 -7.30 18.61
C ILE A 133 6.11 -8.45 18.46
N PHE A 134 7.35 -8.13 18.11
CA PHE A 134 8.41 -9.12 17.99
C PHE A 134 8.65 -9.85 19.30
N LEU A 135 8.73 -9.15 20.44
CA LEU A 135 8.93 -9.75 21.75
C LEU A 135 7.77 -10.68 22.13
N MET A 136 6.53 -10.25 21.89
CA MET A 136 5.33 -11.05 22.12
C MET A 136 5.35 -12.35 21.29
N LEU A 137 5.68 -12.28 20.01
CA LEU A 137 5.75 -13.45 19.13
C LEU A 137 6.91 -14.37 19.50
N ARG A 138 8.07 -13.82 19.89
CA ARG A 138 9.23 -14.57 20.36
C ARG A 138 8.89 -15.34 21.66
N ASP A 139 8.28 -14.68 22.61
CA ASP A 139 7.89 -15.30 23.89
C ASP A 139 6.83 -16.38 23.65
N GLY A 140 5.90 -16.13 22.72
CA GLY A 140 4.95 -17.12 22.23
C GLY A 140 5.65 -18.33 21.60
N ASP A 141 6.66 -18.13 20.75
CA ASP A 141 7.46 -19.24 20.16
C ASP A 141 8.22 -20.04 21.22
N VAL A 142 8.77 -19.39 22.24
CA VAL A 142 9.41 -20.08 23.38
C VAL A 142 8.39 -20.93 24.14
N TRP A 143 7.21 -20.38 24.40
CA TRP A 143 6.13 -21.12 25.06
C TRP A 143 5.66 -22.33 24.24
N LEU A 144 5.43 -22.15 22.93
CA LEU A 144 5.05 -23.22 22.00
C LEU A 144 6.12 -24.31 21.93
N LYS A 145 7.40 -23.93 21.85
CA LYS A 145 8.50 -24.88 21.82
C LYS A 145 8.56 -25.74 23.09
N ASN A 146 8.32 -25.13 24.25
CA ASN A 146 8.36 -25.84 25.53
C ASN A 146 7.15 -26.79 25.77
N HIS A 147 5.96 -26.45 25.17
CA HIS A 147 4.72 -27.21 25.42
C HIS A 147 4.34 -28.14 24.24
N ILE A 148 4.65 -27.74 23.00
CA ILE A 148 4.24 -28.46 21.79
C ILE A 148 5.42 -28.96 20.98
N GLY A 149 6.66 -28.56 21.33
CA GLY A 149 7.89 -28.99 20.66
C GLY A 149 8.18 -28.29 19.33
N SER A 150 7.38 -27.30 18.92
CA SER A 150 7.56 -26.54 17.68
C SER A 150 7.41 -25.06 17.89
N SER A 151 8.08 -24.24 17.05
CA SER A 151 7.93 -22.79 17.00
C SER A 151 7.59 -22.40 15.57
N PHE A 152 6.61 -21.50 15.37
CA PHE A 152 6.14 -21.07 14.03
C PHE A 152 5.65 -19.62 13.96
N LEU A 153 5.78 -18.86 15.04
CA LEU A 153 5.29 -17.46 15.06
C LEU A 153 6.26 -16.50 14.40
N LEU A 154 7.57 -16.71 14.59
CA LEU A 154 8.59 -15.95 13.88
C LEU A 154 8.99 -16.66 12.58
N ASN A 155 9.54 -15.91 11.63
CA ASN A 155 10.01 -16.41 10.33
C ASN A 155 8.91 -17.12 9.51
N ASN A 156 7.65 -16.68 9.66
CA ASN A 156 6.48 -17.27 9.03
C ASN A 156 5.67 -16.20 8.27
N LEU A 157 5.49 -16.40 6.94
CA LEU A 157 4.76 -15.46 6.09
C LEU A 157 3.28 -15.33 6.47
N PHE A 158 2.65 -16.38 6.98
CA PHE A 158 1.26 -16.32 7.43
C PHE A 158 1.13 -15.38 8.64
N VAL A 159 2.00 -15.54 9.63
CA VAL A 159 2.01 -14.68 10.83
C VAL A 159 2.33 -13.24 10.45
N LEU A 160 3.25 -13.02 9.51
CA LEU A 160 3.54 -11.69 8.97
C LEU A 160 2.28 -11.06 8.34
N ALA A 161 1.51 -11.84 7.56
CA ALA A 161 0.27 -11.37 6.97
C ALA A 161 -0.80 -11.03 8.02
N VAL A 162 -0.89 -11.81 9.10
CA VAL A 162 -1.78 -11.53 10.25
C VAL A 162 -1.38 -10.21 10.92
N VAL A 163 -0.09 -9.98 11.14
CA VAL A 163 0.41 -8.71 11.74
C VAL A 163 0.11 -7.52 10.83
N TYR A 164 0.33 -7.65 9.51
CA TYR A 164 -0.04 -6.61 8.55
C TYR A 164 -1.53 -6.29 8.59
N ALA A 165 -2.38 -7.31 8.54
CA ALA A 165 -3.83 -7.13 8.62
C ALA A 165 -4.25 -6.47 9.94
N ALA A 166 -3.72 -6.92 11.08
CA ALA A 166 -4.05 -6.40 12.40
C ALA A 166 -3.68 -4.92 12.55
N THR A 167 -2.48 -4.52 12.10
CA THR A 167 -2.02 -3.13 12.18
C THR A 167 -2.78 -2.19 11.25
N ALA A 168 -3.37 -2.71 10.16
CA ALA A 168 -4.17 -1.93 9.21
C ALA A 168 -5.66 -1.84 9.57
N LEU A 169 -6.16 -2.65 10.53
CA LEU A 169 -7.58 -2.66 10.94
C LEU A 169 -8.11 -1.29 11.34
N PRO A 170 -7.44 -0.48 12.21
CA PRO A 170 -7.96 0.80 12.65
C PRO A 170 -8.26 1.75 11.49
N PHE A 171 -7.32 1.93 10.59
CA PHE A 171 -7.46 2.79 9.42
C PHE A 171 -8.56 2.30 8.46
N THR A 172 -8.58 1.00 8.19
CA THR A 172 -9.53 0.39 7.28
C THR A 172 -10.97 0.47 7.81
N ILE A 173 -11.18 0.17 9.10
CA ILE A 173 -12.49 0.28 9.74
C ILE A 173 -12.97 1.72 9.78
N TYR A 174 -12.08 2.68 10.09
CA TYR A 174 -12.40 4.10 10.08
C TYR A 174 -12.94 4.57 8.73
N LEU A 175 -12.20 4.30 7.66
CA LEU A 175 -12.61 4.70 6.30
C LEU A 175 -13.91 4.02 5.86
N LEU A 176 -14.01 2.70 6.06
CA LEU A 176 -15.20 1.94 5.68
C LEU A 176 -16.44 2.39 6.47
N SER A 177 -16.30 2.60 7.78
CA SER A 177 -17.42 3.05 8.63
C SER A 177 -17.92 4.42 8.21
N GLY A 178 -16.99 5.35 7.86
CA GLY A 178 -17.33 6.65 7.32
C GLY A 178 -18.14 6.55 6.02
N TYR A 179 -17.71 5.67 5.11
CA TYR A 179 -18.43 5.46 3.86
C TYR A 179 -19.78 4.80 4.07
N PHE A 180 -19.87 3.71 4.83
CA PHE A 180 -21.14 3.04 5.11
C PHE A 180 -22.15 4.00 5.77
N ALA A 181 -21.71 4.91 6.60
CA ALA A 181 -22.59 5.92 7.21
C ALA A 181 -23.23 6.88 6.19
N THR A 182 -22.66 7.04 5.00
CA THR A 182 -23.23 7.91 3.94
C THR A 182 -24.30 7.22 3.09
N LEU A 183 -24.38 5.90 3.12
CA LEU A 183 -25.38 5.16 2.35
C LEU A 183 -26.78 5.36 2.97
N PRO A 184 -27.87 5.57 2.18
CA PRO A 184 -29.23 5.62 2.68
C PRO A 184 -29.65 4.32 3.41
N HIS A 185 -30.41 4.46 4.49
CA HIS A 185 -30.95 3.30 5.23
C HIS A 185 -32.07 2.58 4.46
N ASP A 186 -32.69 3.25 3.51
CA ASP A 186 -33.81 2.73 2.70
C ASP A 186 -33.47 1.40 2.01
N PHE A 187 -32.20 1.19 1.64
CA PHE A 187 -31.74 -0.06 1.03
C PHE A 187 -31.81 -1.25 2.00
N GLU A 188 -31.53 -1.02 3.26
CA GLU A 188 -31.60 -2.05 4.31
C GLU A 188 -33.06 -2.32 4.68
N GLU A 189 -33.90 -1.27 4.73
CA GLU A 189 -35.34 -1.38 5.00
C GLU A 189 -36.07 -2.13 3.88
N ALA A 190 -35.78 -1.80 2.62
CA ALA A 190 -36.32 -2.52 1.47
C ALA A 190 -35.93 -4.01 1.48
N ALA A 191 -34.62 -4.28 1.74
CA ALA A 191 -34.14 -5.66 1.84
C ALA A 191 -34.81 -6.45 2.98
N TYR A 192 -35.10 -5.79 4.09
CA TYR A 192 -35.81 -6.39 5.22
C TYR A 192 -37.24 -6.70 4.88
N ILE A 193 -37.94 -5.82 4.15
CA ILE A 193 -39.33 -6.06 3.66
C ILE A 193 -39.35 -7.26 2.70
N ASP A 194 -38.33 -7.42 1.86
CA ASP A 194 -38.15 -8.54 0.94
C ASP A 194 -37.71 -9.85 1.64
N GLY A 195 -37.59 -9.85 2.99
CA GLY A 195 -37.23 -11.02 3.78
C GLY A 195 -35.77 -11.40 3.75
N ALA A 196 -34.85 -10.48 3.33
CA ALA A 196 -33.43 -10.73 3.34
C ALA A 196 -32.87 -10.73 4.78
N SER A 197 -31.99 -11.69 5.07
CA SER A 197 -31.22 -11.69 6.34
C SER A 197 -30.17 -10.57 6.37
N TYR A 198 -29.75 -10.16 7.58
CA TYR A 198 -28.69 -9.16 7.76
C TYR A 198 -27.41 -9.49 6.98
N PHE A 199 -27.00 -10.75 6.97
CA PHE A 199 -25.82 -11.20 6.22
C PHE A 199 -26.03 -11.08 4.70
N SER A 200 -27.23 -11.42 4.21
CA SER A 200 -27.57 -11.28 2.79
C SER A 200 -27.60 -9.79 2.38
N THR A 201 -28.22 -8.94 3.19
CA THR A 201 -28.25 -7.48 2.96
C THR A 201 -26.83 -6.89 2.91
N MET A 202 -26.00 -7.25 3.87
CA MET A 202 -24.59 -6.79 3.93
C MET A 202 -23.80 -7.21 2.67
N THR A 203 -23.86 -8.50 2.30
CA THR A 203 -23.00 -9.06 1.25
C THR A 203 -23.53 -8.82 -0.16
N ARG A 204 -24.87 -8.84 -0.36
CA ARG A 204 -25.49 -8.75 -1.69
C ARG A 204 -25.94 -7.34 -2.07
N ILE A 205 -26.11 -6.44 -1.10
CA ILE A 205 -26.60 -5.08 -1.35
C ILE A 205 -25.53 -4.05 -0.95
N ILE A 206 -25.14 -4.02 0.33
CA ILE A 206 -24.30 -2.95 0.85
C ILE A 206 -22.86 -3.04 0.32
N PHE A 207 -22.23 -4.21 0.33
CA PHE A 207 -20.86 -4.36 -0.17
C PHE A 207 -20.73 -4.08 -1.67
N PRO A 208 -21.62 -4.54 -2.57
CA PRO A 208 -21.62 -4.13 -3.97
C PRO A 208 -21.78 -2.62 -4.18
N MET A 209 -22.64 -1.96 -3.40
CA MET A 209 -22.79 -0.50 -3.44
C MET A 209 -21.53 0.21 -2.97
N ALA A 210 -20.80 -0.34 -2.00
CA ALA A 210 -19.56 0.18 -1.47
C ALA A 210 -18.32 -0.20 -2.32
N LYS A 211 -18.47 -0.90 -3.43
CA LYS A 211 -17.38 -1.37 -4.28
C LYS A 211 -16.34 -0.29 -4.60
N PRO A 212 -16.66 0.96 -4.97
CA PRO A 212 -15.65 1.99 -5.25
C PRO A 212 -14.76 2.28 -4.04
N SER A 213 -15.36 2.40 -2.84
CA SER A 213 -14.61 2.64 -1.59
C SER A 213 -13.79 1.43 -1.16
N ILE A 214 -14.32 0.22 -1.35
CA ILE A 214 -13.59 -1.02 -1.07
C ILE A 214 -12.35 -1.12 -1.97
N ILE A 215 -12.45 -0.80 -3.25
CA ILE A 215 -11.31 -0.78 -4.18
C ILE A 215 -10.26 0.25 -3.73
N THR A 216 -10.69 1.43 -3.32
CA THR A 216 -9.78 2.47 -2.80
C THR A 216 -9.02 1.99 -1.55
N ILE A 217 -9.71 1.32 -0.65
CA ILE A 217 -9.13 0.75 0.58
C ILE A 217 -8.16 -0.40 0.27
N ILE A 218 -8.51 -1.28 -0.68
CA ILE A 218 -7.62 -2.33 -1.16
C ILE A 218 -6.33 -1.71 -1.68
N LEU A 219 -6.42 -0.63 -2.48
CA LEU A 219 -5.25 0.03 -3.03
C LEU A 219 -4.35 0.62 -1.93
N PHE A 220 -4.92 1.37 -0.97
CA PHE A 220 -4.13 1.96 0.12
C PHE A 220 -3.42 0.88 0.95
N ASN A 221 -4.12 -0.19 1.30
CA ASN A 221 -3.52 -1.28 2.06
C ASN A 221 -2.52 -2.08 1.23
N PHE A 222 -2.78 -2.28 -0.08
CA PHE A 222 -1.80 -2.88 -0.97
C PHE A 222 -0.49 -2.08 -0.98
N LEU A 223 -0.58 -0.75 -1.19
CA LEU A 223 0.61 0.12 -1.19
C LEU A 223 1.34 0.07 0.14
N SER A 224 0.61 0.05 1.26
CA SER A 224 1.18 -0.06 2.60
C SER A 224 1.91 -1.40 2.80
N PHE A 225 1.28 -2.53 2.51
CA PHE A 225 1.85 -3.86 2.70
C PHE A 225 2.98 -4.17 1.71
N TRP A 226 2.82 -3.72 0.46
CA TRP A 226 3.84 -3.91 -0.58
C TRP A 226 5.15 -3.21 -0.27
N ASN A 227 5.09 -2.01 0.31
CA ASN A 227 6.27 -1.21 0.64
C ASN A 227 6.76 -1.40 2.09
N GLU A 228 6.07 -2.27 2.87
CA GLU A 228 6.43 -2.48 4.26
C GLU A 228 7.72 -3.32 4.36
N TYR A 229 8.71 -2.82 5.12
CA TYR A 229 9.97 -3.51 5.31
C TYR A 229 10.38 -3.66 6.79
N ILE A 230 9.94 -2.76 7.68
CA ILE A 230 10.38 -2.72 9.08
C ILE A 230 9.85 -3.93 9.84
N ILE A 231 8.54 -4.19 9.74
CA ILE A 231 7.92 -5.36 10.37
C ILE A 231 8.49 -6.63 9.76
N SER A 232 8.57 -6.69 8.41
CA SER A 232 9.10 -7.86 7.70
C SER A 232 10.54 -8.15 8.10
N MET A 233 11.43 -7.17 8.12
CA MET A 233 12.82 -7.33 8.51
C MET A 233 12.96 -7.79 9.97
N THR A 234 12.08 -7.29 10.86
CA THR A 234 12.11 -7.61 12.28
C THR A 234 11.60 -9.03 12.55
N LEU A 235 10.47 -9.41 11.94
CA LEU A 235 9.87 -10.73 12.18
C LEU A 235 10.55 -11.86 11.40
N MET A 236 11.18 -11.54 10.25
CA MET A 236 11.94 -12.48 9.41
C MET A 236 13.44 -12.38 9.69
N SER A 237 13.84 -12.49 10.95
CA SER A 237 15.20 -12.24 11.43
C SER A 237 16.19 -13.39 11.18
N SER A 238 15.72 -14.61 10.91
CA SER A 238 16.59 -15.75 10.61
C SER A 238 17.29 -15.63 9.25
N THR A 239 18.48 -16.18 9.13
CA THR A 239 19.26 -16.21 7.87
C THR A 239 18.50 -16.89 6.73
N ASN A 240 17.74 -17.95 7.04
CA ASN A 240 16.95 -18.72 6.08
C ASN A 240 15.46 -18.31 6.04
N ALA A 241 15.08 -17.21 6.71
CA ALA A 241 13.70 -16.75 6.71
C ALA A 241 13.26 -16.34 5.31
N PRO A 242 11.97 -16.57 4.95
CA PRO A 242 11.41 -16.08 3.71
C PRO A 242 11.31 -14.55 3.79
N ARG A 243 12.03 -13.86 2.91
CA ARG A 243 12.08 -12.40 2.89
C ARG A 243 11.08 -11.82 1.91
N THR A 244 10.57 -10.63 2.23
CA THR A 244 9.75 -9.83 1.31
C THR A 244 10.63 -9.02 0.36
N LEU A 245 10.04 -8.54 -0.73
CA LEU A 245 10.75 -7.82 -1.79
C LEU A 245 11.45 -6.53 -1.30
N PRO A 246 10.85 -5.67 -0.42
CA PRO A 246 11.54 -4.51 0.12
C PRO A 246 12.76 -4.86 0.98
N VAL A 247 12.69 -5.93 1.77
CA VAL A 247 13.84 -6.42 2.56
C VAL A 247 14.92 -6.99 1.63
N GLY A 248 14.52 -7.72 0.59
CA GLY A 248 15.42 -8.22 -0.44
C GLY A 248 16.14 -7.09 -1.19
N LEU A 249 15.41 -6.03 -1.53
CA LEU A 249 15.98 -4.83 -2.15
C LEU A 249 17.03 -4.16 -1.26
N LEU A 250 16.73 -3.99 0.04
CA LEU A 250 17.68 -3.40 0.99
C LEU A 250 18.99 -4.20 1.03
N ASN A 251 18.89 -5.54 1.11
CA ASN A 251 20.05 -6.43 1.09
C ASN A 251 20.82 -6.33 -0.25
N LEU A 252 20.11 -6.28 -1.37
CA LEU A 252 20.70 -6.09 -2.69
C LEU A 252 21.45 -4.75 -2.77
N MET A 253 20.84 -3.68 -2.31
CA MET A 253 21.48 -2.36 -2.31
C MET A 253 22.78 -2.36 -1.50
N GLN A 254 22.78 -2.93 -0.31
CA GLN A 254 23.98 -3.03 0.53
C GLN A 254 25.09 -3.88 -0.13
N ALA A 255 24.72 -5.04 -0.69
CA ALA A 255 25.66 -5.92 -1.35
C ALA A 255 26.24 -5.30 -2.62
N GLN A 256 25.40 -4.66 -3.46
CA GLN A 256 25.84 -4.11 -4.73
C GLN A 256 26.56 -2.77 -4.60
N GLN A 257 26.30 -1.97 -3.57
CA GLN A 257 27.10 -0.80 -3.24
C GLN A 257 28.55 -1.19 -2.93
N SER A 258 28.74 -2.26 -2.13
CA SER A 258 30.06 -2.77 -1.81
C SER A 258 30.80 -3.36 -3.01
N ALA A 259 30.05 -3.98 -3.95
CA ALA A 259 30.58 -4.57 -5.19
C ALA A 259 30.65 -3.58 -6.35
N ALA A 260 30.19 -2.33 -6.17
CA ALA A 260 30.06 -1.31 -7.22
C ALA A 260 29.29 -1.76 -8.48
N GLN A 261 28.25 -2.60 -8.29
CA GLN A 261 27.40 -3.10 -9.39
C GLN A 261 26.07 -2.33 -9.47
N TYR A 262 26.16 -1.07 -9.84
CA TYR A 262 25.03 -0.14 -9.85
C TYR A 262 23.90 -0.55 -10.79
N GLY A 263 24.20 -1.09 -11.97
CA GLY A 263 23.18 -1.53 -12.92
C GLY A 263 22.25 -2.59 -12.34
N THR A 264 22.80 -3.61 -11.66
CA THR A 264 22.01 -4.65 -10.97
C THR A 264 21.17 -4.08 -9.82
N MET A 265 21.72 -3.10 -9.08
CA MET A 265 20.99 -2.41 -8.01
C MET A 265 19.77 -1.66 -8.56
N TYR A 266 19.93 -0.88 -9.64
CA TYR A 266 18.81 -0.17 -10.27
C TYR A 266 17.81 -1.11 -10.93
N ALA A 267 18.24 -2.23 -11.49
CA ALA A 267 17.32 -3.26 -11.99
C ALA A 267 16.46 -3.84 -10.85
N GLY A 268 17.04 -4.08 -9.67
CA GLY A 268 16.28 -4.46 -8.48
C GLY A 268 15.23 -3.42 -8.06
N LEU A 269 15.60 -2.12 -8.07
CA LEU A 269 14.66 -1.02 -7.83
C LEU A 269 13.48 -1.02 -8.80
N VAL A 270 13.76 -1.19 -10.10
CA VAL A 270 12.70 -1.29 -11.13
C VAL A 270 11.78 -2.46 -10.86
N LEU A 271 12.31 -3.64 -10.50
CA LEU A 271 11.49 -4.80 -10.17
C LEU A 271 10.53 -4.56 -8.99
N VAL A 272 10.95 -3.80 -7.98
CA VAL A 272 10.09 -3.42 -6.84
C VAL A 272 9.03 -2.39 -7.24
N MET A 273 9.38 -1.45 -8.14
CA MET A 273 8.47 -0.38 -8.57
C MET A 273 7.38 -0.86 -9.53
N LEU A 274 7.69 -1.84 -10.39
CA LEU A 274 6.79 -2.28 -11.46
C LEU A 274 5.40 -2.71 -10.98
N PRO A 275 5.23 -3.58 -9.96
CA PRO A 275 3.89 -3.98 -9.50
C PRO A 275 3.05 -2.81 -8.98
N THR A 276 3.68 -1.86 -8.31
CA THR A 276 3.01 -0.65 -7.81
C THR A 276 2.53 0.23 -8.97
N LEU A 277 3.37 0.44 -10.00
CA LEU A 277 3.01 1.22 -11.18
C LEU A 277 1.89 0.55 -11.99
N ILE A 278 1.98 -0.77 -12.20
CA ILE A 278 0.94 -1.54 -12.89
C ILE A 278 -0.39 -1.43 -12.16
N LEU A 279 -0.38 -1.65 -10.84
CA LEU A 279 -1.60 -1.54 -10.05
C LEU A 279 -2.20 -0.14 -10.14
N TYR A 280 -1.38 0.92 -9.99
CA TYR A 280 -1.85 2.30 -10.10
C TYR A 280 -2.53 2.57 -11.45
N ILE A 281 -1.91 2.16 -12.56
CA ILE A 281 -2.48 2.32 -13.91
C ILE A 281 -3.83 1.60 -14.03
N CYS A 282 -3.96 0.41 -13.44
CA CYS A 282 -5.21 -0.36 -13.47
C CYS A 282 -6.34 0.28 -12.67
N VAL A 283 -6.01 0.97 -11.55
CA VAL A 283 -7.02 1.42 -10.56
C VAL A 283 -7.22 2.94 -10.54
N GLN A 284 -6.42 3.75 -11.26
CA GLN A 284 -6.48 5.21 -11.23
C GLN A 284 -7.86 5.80 -11.54
N LYS A 285 -8.64 5.16 -12.44
CA LYS A 285 -10.01 5.62 -12.78
C LYS A 285 -10.97 5.45 -11.61
N GLN A 286 -10.86 4.35 -10.88
CA GLN A 286 -11.69 4.08 -9.72
C GLN A 286 -11.37 5.01 -8.55
N LEU A 287 -10.08 5.40 -8.39
CA LEU A 287 -9.66 6.37 -7.38
C LEU A 287 -10.30 7.74 -7.60
N THR A 288 -10.28 8.25 -8.83
CA THR A 288 -10.88 9.57 -9.14
C THR A 288 -12.39 9.57 -8.93
N GLN A 289 -13.09 8.48 -9.23
CA GLN A 289 -14.52 8.33 -8.99
C GLN A 289 -14.87 8.20 -7.50
N GLY A 290 -14.09 7.44 -6.73
CA GLY A 290 -14.32 7.25 -5.29
C GLY A 290 -14.13 8.52 -4.46
N MET A 291 -13.17 9.37 -4.83
CA MET A 291 -12.90 10.63 -4.12
C MET A 291 -13.96 11.73 -4.40
N THR A 292 -14.56 11.73 -5.57
CA THR A 292 -15.58 12.72 -5.93
C THR A 292 -16.92 12.51 -5.20
N VAL A 293 -17.27 11.27 -4.88
CA VAL A 293 -18.49 10.95 -4.13
C VAL A 293 -18.40 11.39 -2.66
N GLY A 294 -17.20 11.41 -2.07
CA GLY A 294 -16.96 11.92 -0.71
C GLY A 294 -16.85 13.44 -0.60
N GLY A 295 -16.53 14.12 -1.69
CA GLY A 295 -16.27 15.59 -1.73
C GLY A 295 -17.46 16.48 -2.08
N LEU A 296 -18.59 15.94 -2.47
CA LEU A 296 -19.75 16.73 -2.95
C LEU A 296 -20.81 17.06 -1.88
N LYS A 297 -20.43 17.06 -0.60
CA LYS A 297 -21.24 17.61 0.51
C LYS A 297 -20.40 18.59 1.33
N GLY A 298 -20.01 19.70 0.73
CA GLY A 298 -19.55 20.90 1.36
C GLY A 298 -20.31 22.08 0.77
#